data_9b6898349b02eeead00d52efdf250a9f
#
_entry.id   9b6898349b02eeead00d52efdf250a9f
#
_cell.length_a   1.000
_cell.length_b   1.000
_cell.length_c   1.000
_cell.angle_alpha   90.00
_cell.angle_beta   90.00
_cell.angle_gamma   90.00
#
_symmetry.space_group_name_H-M   'P 1'
#
loop_
_entity.id
_entity.type
_entity.pdbx_description
1 polymer ?
#
loop_
_entity_poly.entity_id
_entity_poly.type
_entity_poly.pdbx_seq_one_letter_code
_entity_poly.pdbx_strand_id
1 'polypeptide(L)'
;VAQLFHADAKKVAEARDQALKRWAKNPAVDHLIGRCLSRAYRFAESALHQRKALEFDAQYLPAKVQLCHDLLRLGEEEEAWKLAGAIREDDGYNIQAHNLGLLEKEMDGYVTKSFPDFILKMPKRDWPIYGERALQLLREAKALLAPKYGIDLKRPVLVEFFGEQSDFAIRTFGALGGQGMLGVCFGTVVTMNSPGSLANGRNNWESTLWHEFCHVITLSVTQNRMPRWLSEGISVYEERQRDSAWGMPMDATFREMTLNEEKLTPFSQLSGAFMKAKSQEEILFAYYESSQAVEYLLDTYGKHKFQGILRDLAAGKRVNDAITANCENVDEIEKRFSSFMTNKAKAFGAKADWNKPKPEDLNPFDESSFSEFLKKHPTSLWALQRHAEDAIKNKNWPELLQTGQKLVELVPEDFSGTSGYSLQVQALRQMKREEDEIVMLRRIAANASGAQSTFLRLIELDWPKKRWSEVLTHARRVTALNPFLLTAQKALAEAHAALNQPTESIHAWERVLVLDQSSAAQTHFRLAQLWKPTNAAKARRHLLDSLSLAPRNREGLEMLRHF
;
A
#
# COMPACT_ATOMS: atom_id res chain seq x y z
N VAL A 1 -0.58 -30.31 -15.85
CA VAL A 1 -0.16 -29.11 -15.08
C VAL A 1 -1.39 -28.37 -14.56
N ALA A 2 -2.39 -28.03 -15.40
CA ALA A 2 -3.61 -27.33 -14.95
C ALA A 2 -4.42 -28.12 -13.89
N GLN A 3 -4.40 -29.45 -13.93
CA GLN A 3 -5.05 -30.32 -12.94
C GLN A 3 -4.33 -30.34 -11.57
N LEU A 4 -3.04 -29.96 -11.52
CA LEU A 4 -2.23 -29.94 -10.28
C LEU A 4 -2.60 -28.79 -9.33
N PHE A 5 -3.15 -27.68 -9.83
CA PHE A 5 -3.55 -26.54 -8.99
C PHE A 5 -4.75 -26.85 -8.07
N HIS A 6 -5.59 -27.82 -8.47
CA HIS A 6 -6.76 -28.28 -7.72
C HIS A 6 -6.72 -29.78 -7.42
N ALA A 7 -5.60 -30.45 -7.72
CA ALA A 7 -5.51 -31.90 -7.56
C ALA A 7 -5.43 -32.27 -6.09
N ASP A 8 -6.24 -33.26 -5.74
CA ASP A 8 -6.10 -34.08 -4.56
C ASP A 8 -4.66 -34.60 -4.45
N ALA A 9 -4.06 -34.50 -3.27
CA ALA A 9 -2.70 -34.98 -3.01
C ALA A 9 -2.49 -36.44 -3.48
N LYS A 10 -3.53 -37.27 -3.41
CA LYS A 10 -3.55 -38.64 -3.91
C LYS A 10 -3.33 -38.72 -5.43
N LYS A 11 -4.01 -37.90 -6.22
CA LYS A 11 -3.84 -37.86 -7.69
C LYS A 11 -2.46 -37.36 -8.10
N VAL A 12 -1.88 -36.44 -7.33
CA VAL A 12 -0.50 -35.98 -7.56
C VAL A 12 0.49 -37.11 -7.30
N ALA A 13 0.30 -37.87 -6.20
CA ALA A 13 1.13 -39.02 -5.88
C ALA A 13 1.02 -40.11 -6.95
N GLU A 14 -0.19 -40.46 -7.38
CA GLU A 14 -0.42 -41.46 -8.45
C GLU A 14 0.27 -41.04 -9.77
N ALA A 15 0.13 -39.78 -10.17
CA ALA A 15 0.79 -39.26 -11.38
C ALA A 15 2.31 -39.27 -11.27
N ARG A 16 2.85 -38.93 -10.09
CA ARG A 16 4.29 -39.03 -9.78
C ARG A 16 4.79 -40.47 -9.93
N ASP A 17 4.11 -41.41 -9.30
CA ASP A 17 4.48 -42.84 -9.33
C ASP A 17 4.44 -43.40 -10.76
N GLN A 18 3.45 -43.03 -11.55
CA GLN A 18 3.38 -43.40 -12.96
C GLN A 18 4.55 -42.84 -13.78
N ALA A 19 4.94 -41.58 -13.54
CA ALA A 19 6.07 -40.97 -14.23
C ALA A 19 7.39 -41.64 -13.86
N LEU A 20 7.59 -41.97 -12.58
CA LEU A 20 8.81 -42.62 -12.08
C LEU A 20 8.91 -44.14 -12.49
N LYS A 21 7.82 -44.80 -12.90
CA LYS A 21 7.90 -46.13 -13.49
C LYS A 21 8.72 -46.18 -14.77
N ARG A 22 8.78 -45.07 -15.53
CA ARG A 22 9.53 -45.01 -16.80
C ARG A 22 11.01 -44.65 -16.59
N TRP A 23 11.27 -43.81 -15.59
CA TRP A 23 12.62 -43.39 -15.16
C TRP A 23 12.62 -43.15 -13.66
N ALA A 24 13.07 -44.15 -12.90
CA ALA A 24 12.90 -44.26 -11.46
C ALA A 24 13.54 -43.10 -10.64
N LYS A 25 14.62 -42.51 -11.15
CA LYS A 25 15.34 -41.39 -10.50
C LYS A 25 15.29 -40.13 -11.36
N ASN A 26 14.16 -39.84 -11.98
CA ASN A 26 14.02 -38.61 -12.78
C ASN A 26 13.77 -37.38 -11.88
N PRO A 27 14.77 -36.48 -11.69
CA PRO A 27 14.63 -35.33 -10.82
C PRO A 27 13.60 -34.32 -11.34
N ALA A 28 13.36 -34.27 -12.66
CA ALA A 28 12.40 -33.36 -13.27
C ALA A 28 10.96 -33.60 -12.81
N VAL A 29 10.61 -34.82 -12.39
CA VAL A 29 9.24 -35.13 -11.93
C VAL A 29 8.90 -34.36 -10.66
N ASP A 30 9.71 -34.48 -9.61
CA ASP A 30 9.51 -33.78 -8.36
C ASP A 30 9.73 -32.26 -8.52
N HIS A 31 10.74 -31.84 -9.32
CA HIS A 31 10.93 -30.43 -9.63
C HIS A 31 9.66 -29.78 -10.26
N LEU A 32 9.05 -30.40 -11.25
CA LEU A 32 7.85 -29.86 -11.88
C LEU A 32 6.66 -29.81 -10.93
N ILE A 33 6.48 -30.81 -10.07
CA ILE A 33 5.44 -30.79 -9.02
C ILE A 33 5.70 -29.61 -8.07
N GLY A 34 6.93 -29.49 -7.54
CA GLY A 34 7.32 -28.39 -6.65
C GLY A 34 7.09 -27.03 -7.30
N ARG A 35 7.51 -26.84 -8.56
CA ARG A 35 7.32 -25.57 -9.28
C ARG A 35 5.82 -25.20 -9.42
N CYS A 36 4.93 -26.18 -9.63
CA CYS A 36 3.48 -25.95 -9.65
C CYS A 36 2.98 -25.54 -8.25
N LEU A 37 3.45 -26.20 -7.20
CA LEU A 37 3.10 -25.87 -5.81
C LEU A 37 3.57 -24.46 -5.43
N SER A 38 4.81 -24.08 -5.78
CA SER A 38 5.35 -22.74 -5.54
C SER A 38 4.50 -21.65 -6.20
N ARG A 39 4.04 -21.87 -7.45
CA ARG A 39 3.12 -20.95 -8.15
C ARG A 39 1.76 -20.83 -7.46
N ALA A 40 1.37 -21.84 -6.70
CA ALA A 40 0.16 -21.85 -5.88
C ALA A 40 0.40 -21.37 -4.42
N TYR A 41 1.53 -20.70 -4.16
CA TYR A 41 1.93 -20.23 -2.83
C TYR A 41 2.13 -21.34 -1.77
N ARG A 42 2.25 -22.61 -2.20
CA ARG A 42 2.50 -23.77 -1.34
C ARG A 42 4.02 -24.03 -1.21
N PHE A 43 4.75 -23.02 -0.73
CA PHE A 43 6.23 -23.01 -0.75
C PHE A 43 6.85 -24.15 0.06
N ALA A 44 6.30 -24.46 1.24
CA ALA A 44 6.80 -25.56 2.06
C ALA A 44 6.70 -26.92 1.37
N GLU A 45 5.58 -27.18 0.71
CA GLU A 45 5.38 -28.41 -0.06
C GLU A 45 6.26 -28.43 -1.32
N SER A 46 6.42 -27.27 -1.97
CA SER A 46 7.37 -27.10 -3.08
C SER A 46 8.78 -27.45 -2.64
N ALA A 47 9.27 -26.89 -1.54
CA ALA A 47 10.61 -27.16 -1.01
C ALA A 47 10.83 -28.65 -0.74
N LEU A 48 9.84 -29.37 -0.20
CA LEU A 48 9.92 -30.82 -0.01
C LEU A 48 10.11 -31.57 -1.34
N HIS A 49 9.40 -31.17 -2.40
CA HIS A 49 9.54 -31.78 -3.72
C HIS A 49 10.87 -31.42 -4.38
N GLN A 50 11.38 -30.19 -4.20
CA GLN A 50 12.72 -29.83 -4.70
C GLN A 50 13.81 -30.65 -4.00
N ARG A 51 13.70 -30.88 -2.69
CA ARG A 51 14.65 -31.75 -1.95
C ARG A 51 14.62 -33.18 -2.47
N LYS A 52 13.41 -33.75 -2.76
CA LYS A 52 13.30 -35.08 -3.40
C LYS A 52 13.95 -35.14 -4.78
N ALA A 53 13.82 -34.07 -5.58
CA ALA A 53 14.52 -33.98 -6.86
C ALA A 53 16.04 -34.01 -6.68
N LEU A 54 16.57 -33.31 -5.66
CA LEU A 54 17.99 -33.29 -5.32
C LEU A 54 18.51 -34.60 -4.69
N GLU A 55 17.64 -35.43 -4.07
CA GLU A 55 17.97 -36.79 -3.67
C GLU A 55 18.22 -37.71 -4.90
N PHE A 56 17.57 -37.44 -6.03
CA PHE A 56 17.78 -38.19 -7.27
C PHE A 56 19.02 -37.70 -8.04
N ASP A 57 19.24 -36.40 -8.05
CA ASP A 57 20.41 -35.75 -8.67
C ASP A 57 20.78 -34.49 -7.89
N ALA A 58 21.79 -34.58 -7.06
CA ALA A 58 22.29 -33.49 -6.22
C ALA A 58 22.77 -32.26 -7.01
N GLN A 59 23.09 -32.44 -8.30
CA GLN A 59 23.51 -31.35 -9.19
C GLN A 59 22.40 -30.80 -10.07
N TYR A 60 21.14 -31.25 -9.88
CA TYR A 60 20.03 -30.78 -10.69
C TYR A 60 19.70 -29.32 -10.43
N LEU A 61 20.35 -28.43 -11.19
CA LEU A 61 20.33 -26.99 -11.03
C LEU A 61 18.91 -26.38 -10.98
N PRO A 62 17.91 -26.80 -11.82
CA PRO A 62 16.57 -26.24 -11.73
C PRO A 62 15.90 -26.42 -10.35
N ALA A 63 16.16 -27.55 -9.67
CA ALA A 63 15.62 -27.78 -8.33
C ALA A 63 16.37 -26.98 -7.26
N LYS A 64 17.71 -26.81 -7.38
CA LYS A 64 18.48 -25.94 -6.47
C LYS A 64 17.95 -24.51 -6.53
N VAL A 65 17.76 -23.94 -7.72
CA VAL A 65 17.26 -22.56 -7.92
C VAL A 65 15.85 -22.40 -7.36
N GLN A 66 14.94 -23.32 -7.67
CA GLN A 66 13.58 -23.25 -7.15
C GLN A 66 13.54 -23.40 -5.62
N LEU A 67 14.35 -24.31 -5.05
CA LEU A 67 14.45 -24.49 -3.60
C LEU A 67 14.95 -23.21 -2.92
N CYS A 68 15.96 -22.56 -3.48
CA CYS A 68 16.48 -21.29 -2.97
C CYS A 68 15.35 -20.23 -2.87
N HIS A 69 14.57 -20.06 -3.93
CA HIS A 69 13.44 -19.12 -3.91
C HIS A 69 12.35 -19.52 -2.92
N ASP A 70 12.01 -20.81 -2.82
CA ASP A 70 10.97 -21.27 -1.88
C ASP A 70 11.42 -21.06 -0.42
N LEU A 71 12.69 -21.28 -0.11
CA LEU A 71 13.29 -21.01 1.20
C LEU A 71 13.24 -19.52 1.56
N LEU A 72 13.58 -18.62 0.63
CA LEU A 72 13.48 -17.18 0.83
C LEU A 72 12.02 -16.76 1.13
N ARG A 73 11.04 -17.35 0.46
CA ARG A 73 9.61 -17.09 0.69
C ARG A 73 9.08 -17.67 2.00
N LEU A 74 9.76 -18.67 2.55
CA LEU A 74 9.48 -19.24 3.86
C LEU A 74 10.20 -18.52 5.01
N GLY A 75 11.16 -17.61 4.69
CA GLY A 75 12.03 -16.96 5.67
C GLY A 75 13.20 -17.81 6.16
N GLU A 76 13.46 -18.93 5.49
CA GLU A 76 14.59 -19.83 5.75
C GLU A 76 15.87 -19.29 5.08
N GLU A 77 16.25 -18.06 5.44
CA GLU A 77 17.25 -17.27 4.71
C GLU A 77 18.65 -17.89 4.75
N GLU A 78 19.08 -18.40 5.90
CA GLU A 78 20.45 -18.95 6.04
C GLU A 78 20.72 -20.09 5.04
N GLU A 79 19.76 -21.00 4.90
CA GLU A 79 19.88 -22.10 3.93
C GLU A 79 19.78 -21.58 2.49
N ALA A 80 18.89 -20.60 2.25
CA ALA A 80 18.70 -20.01 0.93
C ALA A 80 19.98 -19.31 0.42
N TRP A 81 20.64 -18.50 1.27
CA TRP A 81 21.87 -17.81 0.89
C TRP A 81 23.03 -18.79 0.64
N LYS A 82 23.19 -19.81 1.49
CA LYS A 82 24.17 -20.89 1.24
C LYS A 82 23.92 -21.57 -0.10
N LEU A 83 22.65 -21.85 -0.41
CA LEU A 83 22.29 -22.51 -1.68
C LEU A 83 22.54 -21.59 -2.88
N ALA A 84 22.23 -20.28 -2.77
CA ALA A 84 22.55 -19.29 -3.80
C ALA A 84 24.06 -19.21 -4.08
N GLY A 85 24.89 -19.26 -3.02
CA GLY A 85 26.35 -19.36 -3.12
C GLY A 85 26.80 -20.60 -3.90
N ALA A 86 26.29 -21.79 -3.54
CA ALA A 86 26.60 -23.04 -4.20
C ALA A 86 26.17 -23.07 -5.69
N ILE A 87 24.97 -22.50 -6.01
CA ILE A 87 24.51 -22.37 -7.39
C ILE A 87 25.48 -21.51 -8.21
N ARG A 88 25.97 -20.42 -7.64
CA ARG A 88 26.92 -19.52 -8.32
C ARG A 88 28.30 -20.17 -8.54
N GLU A 89 28.70 -21.06 -7.66
CA GLU A 89 29.93 -21.87 -7.85
C GLU A 89 29.77 -22.91 -8.95
N ASP A 90 28.59 -23.58 -9.01
CA ASP A 90 28.26 -24.58 -10.02
C ASP A 90 28.02 -23.97 -11.40
N ASP A 91 27.38 -22.79 -11.46
CA ASP A 91 27.04 -22.06 -12.68
C ASP A 91 27.22 -20.54 -12.49
N GLY A 92 28.41 -20.04 -12.82
CA GLY A 92 28.78 -18.62 -12.73
C GLY A 92 27.94 -17.68 -13.64
N TYR A 93 27.18 -18.23 -14.58
CA TYR A 93 26.28 -17.48 -15.46
C TYR A 93 24.85 -17.46 -14.98
N ASN A 94 24.54 -18.08 -13.83
CA ASN A 94 23.20 -18.06 -13.28
C ASN A 94 22.83 -16.67 -12.75
N ILE A 95 22.04 -15.94 -13.53
CA ILE A 95 21.66 -14.54 -13.25
C ILE A 95 20.95 -14.42 -11.89
N GLN A 96 20.08 -15.37 -11.54
CA GLN A 96 19.34 -15.31 -10.28
C GLN A 96 20.27 -15.46 -9.07
N ALA A 97 21.17 -16.45 -9.10
CA ALA A 97 22.14 -16.65 -8.04
C ALA A 97 23.16 -15.51 -7.95
N HIS A 98 23.55 -14.93 -9.09
CA HIS A 98 24.40 -13.73 -9.12
C HIS A 98 23.70 -12.54 -8.44
N ASN A 99 22.47 -12.23 -8.84
CA ASN A 99 21.68 -11.15 -8.26
C ASN A 99 21.46 -11.33 -6.76
N LEU A 100 21.11 -12.54 -6.32
CA LEU A 100 20.96 -12.86 -4.89
C LEU A 100 22.26 -12.65 -4.12
N GLY A 101 23.42 -13.00 -4.69
CA GLY A 101 24.71 -12.78 -4.05
C GLY A 101 25.11 -11.29 -3.98
N LEU A 102 24.63 -10.44 -4.89
CA LEU A 102 24.75 -8.99 -4.75
C LEU A 102 23.87 -8.47 -3.64
N LEU A 103 22.61 -8.90 -3.62
CA LEU A 103 21.65 -8.52 -2.59
C LEU A 103 22.12 -8.91 -1.19
N GLU A 104 22.64 -10.12 -1.01
CA GLU A 104 23.17 -10.59 0.28
C GLU A 104 24.21 -9.61 0.85
N LYS A 105 25.11 -9.09 0.02
CA LYS A 105 26.11 -8.08 0.42
C LYS A 105 25.49 -6.75 0.78
N GLU A 106 24.49 -6.28 0.02
CA GLU A 106 23.79 -5.04 0.34
C GLU A 106 23.05 -5.14 1.68
N MET A 107 22.55 -6.34 2.01
CA MET A 107 21.86 -6.58 3.29
C MET A 107 22.78 -6.53 4.52
N ASP A 108 24.11 -6.52 4.38
CA ASP A 108 25.06 -6.19 5.45
C ASP A 108 24.85 -4.76 5.98
N GLY A 109 24.32 -3.87 5.15
CA GLY A 109 23.91 -2.51 5.50
C GLY A 109 22.57 -2.43 6.26
N TYR A 110 21.89 -3.56 6.49
CA TYR A 110 20.58 -3.60 7.12
C TYR A 110 20.66 -3.81 8.64
N VAL A 111 19.63 -3.43 9.34
CA VAL A 111 19.38 -3.79 10.74
C VAL A 111 18.23 -4.79 10.80
N THR A 112 18.42 -5.84 11.59
CA THR A 112 17.37 -6.80 11.94
C THR A 112 16.96 -6.59 13.39
N LYS A 113 15.67 -6.34 13.62
CA LYS A 113 15.08 -6.24 14.95
C LYS A 113 14.07 -7.37 15.14
N SER A 114 14.37 -8.24 16.09
CA SER A 114 13.54 -9.40 16.41
C SER A 114 12.68 -9.13 17.65
N PHE A 115 11.38 -9.40 17.49
CA PHE A 115 10.35 -9.31 18.54
C PHE A 115 9.60 -10.65 18.59
N PRO A 116 8.85 -10.94 19.66
CA PRO A 116 8.10 -12.20 19.76
C PRO A 116 7.08 -12.41 18.63
N ASP A 117 6.57 -11.34 18.05
CA ASP A 117 5.50 -11.32 17.05
C ASP A 117 5.98 -10.94 15.64
N PHE A 118 7.10 -10.21 15.53
CA PHE A 118 7.62 -9.72 14.26
C PHE A 118 9.16 -9.74 14.22
N ILE A 119 9.68 -9.92 13.01
CA ILE A 119 11.08 -9.66 12.69
C ILE A 119 11.08 -8.59 11.60
N LEU A 120 11.65 -7.41 11.89
CA LEU A 120 11.74 -6.32 10.92
C LEU A 120 13.19 -6.19 10.44
N LYS A 121 13.35 -6.11 9.13
CA LYS A 121 14.63 -5.96 8.46
C LYS A 121 14.58 -4.79 7.49
N MET A 122 15.48 -3.82 7.65
CA MET A 122 15.50 -2.62 6.82
C MET A 122 16.88 -1.97 6.82
N PRO A 123 17.18 -1.05 5.87
CA PRO A 123 18.43 -0.29 5.91
C PRO A 123 18.65 0.38 7.27
N LYS A 124 19.89 0.36 7.79
CA LYS A 124 20.22 0.96 9.11
C LYS A 124 19.77 2.41 9.22
N ARG A 125 19.84 3.17 8.12
CA ARG A 125 19.40 4.56 8.06
C ARG A 125 17.90 4.72 8.27
N ASP A 126 17.09 3.75 7.84
CA ASP A 126 15.64 3.82 7.81
C ASP A 126 15.01 3.54 9.18
N TRP A 127 15.64 2.66 9.97
CA TRP A 127 15.11 2.26 11.29
C TRP A 127 14.76 3.44 12.20
N PRO A 128 15.67 4.42 12.45
CA PRO A 128 15.35 5.54 13.34
C PRO A 128 14.24 6.44 12.81
N ILE A 129 13.93 6.38 11.52
CA ILE A 129 12.96 7.26 10.87
C ILE A 129 11.54 6.71 10.95
N TYR A 130 11.33 5.42 10.60
CA TYR A 130 9.98 4.83 10.60
C TYR A 130 9.89 3.41 11.15
N GLY A 131 10.99 2.77 11.57
CA GLY A 131 10.98 1.37 12.02
C GLY A 131 10.05 1.11 13.20
N GLU A 132 10.04 1.99 14.22
CA GLU A 132 9.14 1.85 15.37
C GLU A 132 7.67 2.07 14.98
N ARG A 133 7.40 3.00 14.04
CA ARG A 133 6.05 3.20 13.53
C ARG A 133 5.55 1.99 12.74
N ALA A 134 6.43 1.37 11.95
CA ALA A 134 6.12 0.13 11.23
C ALA A 134 5.75 -1.00 12.21
N LEU A 135 6.56 -1.20 13.27
CA LEU A 135 6.26 -2.19 14.31
C LEU A 135 4.92 -1.92 15.01
N GLN A 136 4.67 -0.66 15.38
CA GLN A 136 3.42 -0.26 16.01
C GLN A 136 2.23 -0.57 15.11
N LEU A 137 2.30 -0.19 13.82
CA LEU A 137 1.23 -0.43 12.85
C LEU A 137 0.96 -1.93 12.65
N LEU A 138 2.00 -2.75 12.56
CA LEU A 138 1.88 -4.21 12.46
C LEU A 138 1.19 -4.80 13.69
N ARG A 139 1.50 -4.33 14.90
CA ARG A 139 0.85 -4.76 16.13
C ARG A 139 -0.61 -4.34 16.20
N GLU A 140 -0.92 -3.12 15.77
CA GLU A 140 -2.30 -2.64 15.61
C GLU A 140 -3.07 -3.54 14.63
N ALA A 141 -2.50 -3.83 13.45
CA ALA A 141 -3.09 -4.69 12.45
C ALA A 141 -3.32 -6.11 12.97
N LYS A 142 -2.32 -6.72 13.63
CA LYS A 142 -2.45 -8.04 14.24
C LYS A 142 -3.55 -8.09 15.29
N ALA A 143 -3.62 -7.11 16.18
CA ALA A 143 -4.62 -7.05 17.23
C ALA A 143 -6.05 -6.94 16.70
N LEU A 144 -6.25 -6.29 15.56
CA LEU A 144 -7.57 -6.11 14.93
C LEU A 144 -7.93 -7.28 14.00
N LEU A 145 -7.00 -7.69 13.13
CA LEU A 145 -7.30 -8.62 12.03
C LEU A 145 -7.24 -10.09 12.47
N ALA A 146 -6.30 -10.47 13.35
CA ALA A 146 -6.17 -11.87 13.75
C ALA A 146 -7.45 -12.42 14.44
N PRO A 147 -8.07 -11.72 15.42
CA PRO A 147 -9.35 -12.14 15.98
C PRO A 147 -10.53 -12.02 15.00
N LYS A 148 -10.47 -11.01 14.09
CA LYS A 148 -11.52 -10.80 13.08
C LYS A 148 -11.64 -12.00 12.14
N TYR A 149 -10.51 -12.59 11.74
CA TYR A 149 -10.45 -13.72 10.83
C TYR A 149 -10.26 -15.09 11.53
N GLY A 150 -10.15 -15.10 12.87
CA GLY A 150 -10.11 -16.32 13.68
C GLY A 150 -8.81 -17.10 13.56
N ILE A 151 -7.68 -16.39 13.46
CA ILE A 151 -6.34 -16.99 13.37
C ILE A 151 -5.45 -16.57 14.53
N ASP A 152 -4.57 -17.48 14.94
CA ASP A 152 -3.45 -17.23 15.84
C ASP A 152 -2.15 -17.53 15.10
N LEU A 153 -1.34 -16.51 14.85
CA LEU A 153 -0.06 -16.64 14.16
C LEU A 153 0.96 -17.28 15.11
N LYS A 154 1.41 -18.50 14.78
CA LYS A 154 2.30 -19.32 15.62
C LYS A 154 3.79 -18.95 15.53
N ARG A 155 4.17 -18.19 14.50
CA ARG A 155 5.55 -17.77 14.25
C ARG A 155 5.58 -16.25 14.07
N PRO A 156 6.73 -15.61 14.39
CA PRO A 156 6.94 -14.22 14.01
C PRO A 156 6.79 -14.02 12.50
N VAL A 157 6.24 -12.89 12.10
CA VAL A 157 6.16 -12.47 10.69
C VAL A 157 7.42 -11.70 10.36
N LEU A 158 8.13 -12.13 9.30
CA LEU A 158 9.28 -11.41 8.75
C LEU A 158 8.78 -10.32 7.81
N VAL A 159 9.18 -9.07 8.08
CA VAL A 159 8.87 -7.92 7.23
C VAL A 159 10.16 -7.24 6.81
N GLU A 160 10.44 -7.22 5.52
CA GLU A 160 11.65 -6.70 4.92
C GLU A 160 11.34 -5.45 4.10
N PHE A 161 12.02 -4.35 4.40
CA PHE A 161 11.93 -3.10 3.64
C PHE A 161 13.22 -2.89 2.85
N PHE A 162 13.09 -2.63 1.54
CA PHE A 162 14.24 -2.48 0.64
C PHE A 162 14.44 -1.01 0.26
N GLY A 163 15.66 -0.52 0.41
CA GLY A 163 16.03 0.86 0.10
C GLY A 163 16.02 1.17 -1.40
N GLU A 164 16.16 0.12 -2.24
CA GLU A 164 16.18 0.23 -3.69
C GLU A 164 15.16 -0.71 -4.32
N GLN A 165 14.47 -0.24 -5.37
CA GLN A 165 13.48 -1.04 -6.10
C GLN A 165 14.09 -2.30 -6.74
N SER A 166 15.35 -2.25 -7.16
CA SER A 166 16.09 -3.39 -7.69
C SER A 166 16.25 -4.51 -6.67
N ASP A 167 16.56 -4.16 -5.43
CA ASP A 167 16.78 -5.10 -4.33
C ASP A 167 15.47 -5.77 -3.93
N PHE A 168 14.40 -4.98 -3.84
CA PHE A 168 13.04 -5.50 -3.67
C PHE A 168 12.67 -6.50 -4.77
N ALA A 169 12.94 -6.15 -6.04
CA ALA A 169 12.62 -7.02 -7.17
C ALA A 169 13.44 -8.33 -7.14
N ILE A 170 14.73 -8.25 -6.86
CA ILE A 170 15.62 -9.42 -6.75
C ILE A 170 15.16 -10.33 -5.61
N ARG A 171 14.90 -9.77 -4.42
CA ARG A 171 14.45 -10.54 -3.25
C ARG A 171 13.10 -11.23 -3.50
N THR A 172 12.21 -10.54 -4.18
CA THR A 172 10.82 -10.97 -4.38
C THR A 172 10.68 -11.95 -5.55
N PHE A 173 11.34 -11.65 -6.69
CA PHE A 173 11.16 -12.37 -7.95
C PHE A 173 12.43 -13.10 -8.45
N GLY A 174 13.58 -12.86 -7.83
CA GLY A 174 14.88 -13.39 -8.28
C GLY A 174 15.46 -12.64 -9.49
N ALA A 175 14.79 -11.61 -9.99
CA ALA A 175 15.19 -10.86 -11.17
C ALA A 175 14.71 -9.41 -11.09
N LEU A 176 15.31 -8.54 -11.89
CA LEU A 176 14.85 -7.16 -12.06
C LEU A 176 13.44 -7.14 -12.68
N GLY A 177 12.59 -6.22 -12.21
CA GLY A 177 11.22 -6.07 -12.69
C GLY A 177 10.29 -5.61 -11.57
N GLY A 178 8.99 -5.90 -11.70
CA GLY A 178 7.99 -5.55 -10.67
C GLY A 178 7.80 -4.05 -10.46
N GLN A 179 8.07 -3.22 -11.48
CA GLN A 179 7.86 -1.78 -11.40
C GLN A 179 6.39 -1.49 -11.05
N GLY A 180 6.19 -0.61 -10.07
CA GLY A 180 4.86 -0.27 -9.57
C GLY A 180 4.33 -1.17 -8.45
N MET A 181 4.98 -2.30 -8.13
CA MET A 181 4.66 -3.07 -6.93
C MET A 181 5.26 -2.41 -5.69
N LEU A 182 4.46 -2.28 -4.65
CA LEU A 182 4.83 -1.62 -3.39
C LEU A 182 5.26 -2.61 -2.32
N GLY A 183 4.60 -3.77 -2.30
CA GLY A 183 4.85 -4.88 -1.40
C GLY A 183 4.41 -6.19 -2.01
N VAL A 184 4.83 -7.30 -1.42
CA VAL A 184 4.38 -8.66 -1.72
C VAL A 184 4.43 -9.50 -0.45
N CYS A 185 3.35 -10.23 -0.18
CA CYS A 185 3.25 -11.17 0.92
C CYS A 185 3.34 -12.63 0.43
N PHE A 186 4.18 -13.43 1.08
CA PHE A 186 4.36 -14.87 0.82
C PHE A 186 3.79 -15.76 1.94
N GLY A 187 2.89 -15.21 2.76
CA GLY A 187 2.37 -15.86 3.95
C GLY A 187 2.96 -15.23 5.21
N THR A 188 4.01 -15.80 5.80
CA THR A 188 4.69 -15.21 6.99
C THR A 188 5.91 -14.36 6.63
N VAL A 189 6.15 -14.11 5.37
CA VAL A 189 7.19 -13.20 4.86
C VAL A 189 6.54 -12.11 4.02
N VAL A 190 6.84 -10.86 4.34
CA VAL A 190 6.43 -9.67 3.60
C VAL A 190 7.68 -8.95 3.11
N THR A 191 7.73 -8.64 1.84
CA THR A 191 8.76 -7.80 1.23
C THR A 191 8.12 -6.49 0.77
N MET A 192 8.74 -5.35 1.06
CA MET A 192 8.22 -4.03 0.71
C MET A 192 9.32 -3.10 0.21
N ASN A 193 8.94 -2.20 -0.67
CA ASN A 193 9.77 -1.03 -0.95
C ASN A 193 9.79 -0.09 0.26
N SER A 194 10.97 0.42 0.63
CA SER A 194 11.07 1.52 1.58
C SER A 194 10.32 2.75 1.05
N PRO A 195 9.65 3.52 1.89
CA PRO A 195 9.04 4.78 1.46
C PRO A 195 10.03 5.74 0.76
N GLY A 196 11.33 5.60 1.04
CA GLY A 196 12.39 6.39 0.43
C GLY A 196 12.87 5.90 -0.94
N SER A 197 12.55 4.66 -1.34
CA SER A 197 12.97 4.08 -2.63
C SER A 197 12.13 4.57 -3.82
N LEU A 198 10.96 5.15 -3.56
CA LEU A 198 10.01 5.57 -4.58
C LEU A 198 10.12 7.08 -4.82
N ALA A 199 10.64 7.47 -5.96
CA ALA A 199 10.97 8.86 -6.32
C ALA A 199 9.80 9.86 -6.21
N ASN A 200 8.55 9.41 -6.21
CA ASN A 200 7.39 10.29 -6.28
C ASN A 200 6.53 10.39 -5.00
N GLY A 201 6.85 9.64 -3.93
CA GLY A 201 6.22 9.76 -2.61
C GLY A 201 4.68 9.78 -2.58
N ARG A 202 4.02 9.17 -3.59
CA ARG A 202 2.56 9.24 -3.76
C ARG A 202 1.80 8.10 -3.07
N ASN A 203 2.53 7.08 -2.62
CA ASN A 203 1.92 5.88 -2.05
C ASN A 203 1.98 5.94 -0.53
N ASN A 204 0.85 5.69 0.10
CA ASN A 204 0.77 5.61 1.55
C ASN A 204 1.38 4.29 2.02
N TRP A 205 2.62 4.34 2.53
CA TRP A 205 3.34 3.15 2.99
C TRP A 205 2.66 2.49 4.21
N GLU A 206 1.97 3.26 5.04
CA GLU A 206 1.21 2.72 6.17
C GLU A 206 0.01 1.90 5.67
N SER A 207 -0.71 2.40 4.66
CA SER A 207 -1.79 1.66 4.00
C SER A 207 -1.26 0.40 3.32
N THR A 208 -0.12 0.51 2.60
CA THR A 208 0.52 -0.64 1.96
C THR A 208 0.94 -1.70 2.99
N LEU A 209 1.57 -1.30 4.09
CA LEU A 209 1.98 -2.24 5.14
C LEU A 209 0.78 -2.94 5.78
N TRP A 210 -0.32 -2.22 5.98
CA TRP A 210 -1.58 -2.79 6.46
C TRP A 210 -2.15 -3.80 5.47
N HIS A 211 -2.14 -3.46 4.18
CA HIS A 211 -2.57 -4.32 3.07
C HIS A 211 -1.77 -5.63 3.04
N GLU A 212 -0.44 -5.54 3.05
CA GLU A 212 0.43 -6.72 3.03
C GLU A 212 0.26 -7.58 4.30
N PHE A 213 0.07 -6.95 5.45
CA PHE A 213 -0.20 -7.71 6.68
C PHE A 213 -1.59 -8.38 6.63
N CYS A 214 -2.57 -7.80 5.96
CA CYS A 214 -3.85 -8.44 5.74
C CYS A 214 -3.69 -9.75 4.93
N HIS A 215 -2.79 -9.76 3.93
CA HIS A 215 -2.42 -10.99 3.23
C HIS A 215 -1.78 -12.04 4.16
N VAL A 216 -0.95 -11.64 5.14
CA VAL A 216 -0.42 -12.57 6.14
C VAL A 216 -1.55 -13.33 6.83
N ILE A 217 -2.58 -12.61 7.27
CA ILE A 217 -3.74 -13.19 7.95
C ILE A 217 -4.53 -14.10 7.01
N THR A 218 -4.88 -13.61 5.81
CA THR A 218 -5.77 -14.30 4.89
C THR A 218 -5.13 -15.55 4.26
N LEU A 219 -3.85 -15.47 3.91
CA LEU A 219 -3.09 -16.61 3.43
C LEU A 219 -2.88 -17.66 4.52
N SER A 220 -2.65 -17.23 5.76
CA SER A 220 -2.48 -18.15 6.90
C SER A 220 -3.78 -18.89 7.22
N VAL A 221 -4.93 -18.21 7.30
CA VAL A 221 -6.22 -18.83 7.62
C VAL A 221 -6.69 -19.79 6.53
N THR A 222 -6.31 -19.56 5.27
CA THR A 222 -6.68 -20.39 4.11
C THR A 222 -5.60 -21.41 3.73
N GLN A 223 -4.50 -21.47 4.48
CA GLN A 223 -3.34 -22.32 4.16
C GLN A 223 -2.85 -22.09 2.71
N ASN A 224 -2.74 -20.82 2.32
CA ASN A 224 -2.34 -20.36 0.98
C ASN A 224 -3.26 -20.88 -0.17
N ARG A 225 -4.54 -21.20 0.12
CA ARG A 225 -5.52 -21.64 -0.88
C ARG A 225 -6.55 -20.56 -1.20
N MET A 226 -6.14 -19.31 -1.17
CA MET A 226 -7.01 -18.17 -1.43
C MET A 226 -6.93 -17.73 -2.90
N PRO A 227 -8.06 -17.48 -3.58
CA PRO A 227 -8.03 -16.86 -4.89
C PRO A 227 -7.63 -15.40 -4.79
N ARG A 228 -6.91 -14.89 -5.81
CA ARG A 228 -6.34 -13.53 -5.79
C ARG A 228 -7.39 -12.46 -5.51
N TRP A 229 -8.52 -12.49 -6.22
CA TRP A 229 -9.56 -11.49 -6.04
C TRP A 229 -10.05 -11.36 -4.59
N LEU A 230 -10.21 -12.49 -3.89
CA LEU A 230 -10.70 -12.47 -2.51
C LEU A 230 -9.61 -11.98 -1.55
N SER A 231 -8.35 -12.34 -1.78
CA SER A 231 -7.21 -11.86 -1.00
C SER A 231 -7.05 -10.35 -1.13
N GLU A 232 -6.99 -9.84 -2.37
CA GLU A 232 -6.88 -8.41 -2.65
C GLU A 232 -8.12 -7.65 -2.16
N GLY A 233 -9.30 -8.21 -2.41
CA GLY A 233 -10.56 -7.62 -1.97
C GLY A 233 -10.66 -7.44 -0.46
N ILE A 234 -10.21 -8.43 0.32
CA ILE A 234 -10.15 -8.32 1.78
C ILE A 234 -9.14 -7.24 2.20
N SER A 235 -7.95 -7.20 1.60
CA SER A 235 -6.93 -6.22 1.95
C SER A 235 -7.41 -4.79 1.70
N VAL A 236 -7.96 -4.48 0.52
CA VAL A 236 -8.51 -3.16 0.20
C VAL A 236 -9.74 -2.82 1.06
N TYR A 237 -10.58 -3.79 1.40
CA TYR A 237 -11.68 -3.59 2.33
C TYR A 237 -11.15 -3.22 3.72
N GLU A 238 -10.16 -3.92 4.26
CA GLU A 238 -9.58 -3.66 5.59
C GLU A 238 -8.79 -2.35 5.64
N GLU A 239 -8.19 -1.91 4.55
CA GLU A 239 -7.62 -0.56 4.44
C GLU A 239 -8.69 0.50 4.73
N ARG A 240 -9.85 0.42 4.05
CA ARG A 240 -10.98 1.36 4.26
C ARG A 240 -11.60 1.26 5.65
N GLN A 241 -11.59 0.08 6.27
CA GLN A 241 -12.05 -0.08 7.65
C GLN A 241 -11.09 0.57 8.65
N ARG A 242 -9.80 0.61 8.35
CA ARG A 242 -8.78 1.25 9.19
C ARG A 242 -8.81 2.77 9.08
N ASP A 243 -8.93 3.29 7.87
CA ASP A 243 -9.02 4.71 7.58
C ASP A 243 -9.87 4.90 6.31
N SER A 244 -10.95 5.64 6.39
CA SER A 244 -11.87 5.84 5.26
C SER A 244 -11.23 6.52 4.05
N ALA A 245 -10.08 7.20 4.24
CA ALA A 245 -9.28 7.77 3.16
C ALA A 245 -8.31 6.78 2.52
N TRP A 246 -8.13 5.56 3.09
CA TRP A 246 -7.32 4.50 2.49
C TRP A 246 -8.14 3.68 1.50
N GLY A 247 -7.44 2.82 0.75
CA GLY A 247 -8.05 1.96 -0.27
C GLY A 247 -8.48 2.74 -1.52
N MET A 248 -9.44 2.19 -2.23
CA MET A 248 -9.91 2.71 -3.51
C MET A 248 -11.38 3.14 -3.41
N PRO A 249 -11.69 4.45 -3.32
CA PRO A 249 -13.07 4.93 -3.38
C PRO A 249 -13.62 4.86 -4.81
N MET A 250 -14.95 4.96 -4.96
CA MET A 250 -15.59 5.21 -6.24
C MET A 250 -15.11 6.54 -6.81
N ASP A 251 -14.79 6.55 -8.09
CA ASP A 251 -14.48 7.74 -8.87
C ASP A 251 -15.22 7.73 -10.21
N ALA A 252 -15.00 8.74 -11.04
CA ALA A 252 -15.64 8.85 -12.35
C ALA A 252 -15.31 7.66 -13.27
N THR A 253 -14.06 7.18 -13.25
CA THR A 253 -13.60 6.05 -14.07
C THR A 253 -14.25 4.74 -13.60
N PHE A 254 -14.24 4.49 -12.30
CA PHE A 254 -14.87 3.28 -11.74
C PHE A 254 -16.39 3.29 -11.90
N ARG A 255 -17.00 4.48 -11.81
CA ARG A 255 -18.43 4.64 -12.15
C ARG A 255 -18.72 4.23 -13.60
N GLU A 256 -17.95 4.75 -14.55
CA GLU A 256 -18.11 4.42 -15.97
C GLU A 256 -17.91 2.92 -16.22
N MET A 257 -16.84 2.33 -15.66
CA MET A 257 -16.56 0.91 -15.79
C MET A 257 -17.64 0.04 -15.14
N THR A 258 -18.19 0.45 -13.99
CA THR A 258 -19.27 -0.28 -13.30
C THR A 258 -20.59 -0.26 -14.11
N LEU A 259 -20.89 0.84 -14.78
CA LEU A 259 -22.10 0.98 -15.61
C LEU A 259 -21.98 0.36 -17.00
N ASN A 260 -20.78 -0.02 -17.40
CA ASN A 260 -20.52 -0.74 -18.64
C ASN A 260 -20.56 -2.26 -18.38
N GLU A 261 -21.59 -2.92 -18.90
CA GLU A 261 -21.80 -4.36 -18.72
C GLU A 261 -20.61 -5.23 -19.22
N GLU A 262 -19.82 -4.73 -20.19
CA GLU A 262 -18.64 -5.44 -20.68
C GLU A 262 -17.42 -5.31 -19.76
N LYS A 263 -17.40 -4.33 -18.85
CA LYS A 263 -16.29 -4.03 -17.95
C LYS A 263 -16.49 -4.59 -16.55
N LEU A 264 -17.72 -4.59 -16.05
CA LEU A 264 -18.03 -5.17 -14.74
C LEU A 264 -17.85 -6.69 -14.80
N THR A 265 -16.96 -7.23 -13.99
CA THR A 265 -16.72 -8.67 -13.94
C THR A 265 -17.88 -9.39 -13.24
N PRO A 266 -18.51 -10.41 -13.84
CA PRO A 266 -19.50 -11.22 -13.15
C PRO A 266 -18.94 -11.80 -11.84
N PHE A 267 -19.72 -11.80 -10.77
CA PHE A 267 -19.26 -12.23 -9.45
C PHE A 267 -18.64 -13.62 -9.47
N SER A 268 -19.26 -14.54 -10.19
CA SER A 268 -18.77 -15.94 -10.38
C SER A 268 -17.42 -16.03 -11.09
N GLN A 269 -16.98 -14.97 -11.79
CA GLN A 269 -15.78 -14.90 -12.61
C GLN A 269 -14.69 -13.97 -12.05
N LEU A 270 -14.85 -13.40 -10.86
CA LEU A 270 -13.88 -12.47 -10.25
C LEU A 270 -12.45 -13.03 -10.19
N SER A 271 -12.29 -14.38 -10.12
CA SER A 271 -10.97 -15.02 -10.23
C SER A 271 -10.22 -14.71 -11.53
N GLY A 272 -10.93 -14.29 -12.57
CA GLY A 272 -10.38 -13.92 -13.87
C GLY A 272 -10.07 -12.43 -14.03
N ALA A 273 -10.60 -11.56 -13.17
CA ALA A 273 -10.52 -10.11 -13.30
C ALA A 273 -9.08 -9.61 -13.53
N PHE A 274 -8.17 -9.95 -12.63
CA PHE A 274 -6.76 -9.55 -12.71
C PHE A 274 -5.99 -10.14 -13.91
N MET A 275 -6.39 -11.31 -14.39
CA MET A 275 -5.72 -11.98 -15.53
C MET A 275 -6.19 -11.43 -16.88
N LYS A 276 -7.42 -10.93 -16.95
CA LYS A 276 -8.01 -10.39 -18.16
C LYS A 276 -7.71 -8.90 -18.36
N ALA A 277 -7.26 -8.21 -17.30
CA ALA A 277 -6.94 -6.79 -17.31
C ALA A 277 -5.88 -6.46 -18.38
N LYS A 278 -6.15 -5.46 -19.23
CA LYS A 278 -5.31 -5.03 -20.34
C LYS A 278 -4.66 -3.67 -20.11
N SER A 279 -5.08 -2.96 -19.06
CA SER A 279 -4.55 -1.66 -18.68
C SER A 279 -4.37 -1.57 -17.16
N GLN A 280 -3.65 -0.55 -16.71
CA GLN A 280 -3.50 -0.28 -15.29
C GLN A 280 -4.85 0.10 -14.64
N GLU A 281 -5.70 0.82 -15.33
CA GLU A 281 -7.04 1.19 -14.85
C GLU A 281 -7.90 -0.07 -14.64
N GLU A 282 -7.83 -1.05 -15.54
CA GLU A 282 -8.55 -2.32 -15.38
C GLU A 282 -8.02 -3.14 -14.20
N ILE A 283 -6.70 -3.09 -13.92
CA ILE A 283 -6.12 -3.71 -12.71
C ILE A 283 -6.65 -3.01 -11.45
N LEU A 284 -6.64 -1.68 -11.40
CA LEU A 284 -7.15 -0.92 -10.26
C LEU A 284 -8.65 -1.15 -10.06
N PHE A 285 -9.40 -1.26 -11.16
CA PHE A 285 -10.82 -1.61 -11.09
C PHE A 285 -11.03 -3.02 -10.54
N ALA A 286 -10.19 -4.01 -10.91
CA ALA A 286 -10.25 -5.36 -10.34
C ALA A 286 -10.02 -5.36 -8.80
N TYR A 287 -9.14 -4.52 -8.28
CA TYR A 287 -8.99 -4.29 -6.84
C TYR A 287 -10.26 -3.69 -6.23
N TYR A 288 -10.81 -2.65 -6.87
CA TYR A 288 -12.02 -2.00 -6.41
C TYR A 288 -13.21 -2.95 -6.38
N GLU A 289 -13.55 -3.62 -7.51
CA GLU A 289 -14.69 -4.55 -7.58
C GLU A 289 -14.54 -5.74 -6.63
N SER A 290 -13.32 -6.26 -6.44
CA SER A 290 -13.02 -7.30 -5.46
C SER A 290 -13.31 -6.85 -4.03
N SER A 291 -12.94 -5.61 -3.69
CA SER A 291 -13.23 -5.05 -2.37
C SER A 291 -14.72 -4.82 -2.12
N GLN A 292 -15.46 -4.44 -3.18
CA GLN A 292 -16.91 -4.30 -3.12
C GLN A 292 -17.60 -5.66 -2.96
N ALA A 293 -17.08 -6.71 -3.60
CA ALA A 293 -17.58 -8.08 -3.42
C ALA A 293 -17.40 -8.58 -1.97
N VAL A 294 -16.25 -8.27 -1.35
CA VAL A 294 -16.00 -8.57 0.07
C VAL A 294 -16.95 -7.80 0.99
N GLU A 295 -17.12 -6.49 0.76
CA GLU A 295 -18.06 -5.64 1.48
C GLU A 295 -19.48 -6.21 1.38
N TYR A 296 -19.94 -6.52 0.17
CA TYR A 296 -21.25 -7.12 -0.07
C TYR A 296 -21.46 -8.43 0.69
N LEU A 297 -20.48 -9.34 0.66
CA LEU A 297 -20.55 -10.62 1.38
C LEU A 297 -20.61 -10.44 2.89
N LEU A 298 -19.80 -9.53 3.45
CA LEU A 298 -19.78 -9.25 4.88
C LEU A 298 -21.06 -8.57 5.36
N ASP A 299 -21.56 -7.59 4.61
CA ASP A 299 -22.76 -6.82 4.97
C ASP A 299 -24.04 -7.66 4.83
N THR A 300 -24.09 -8.51 3.79
CA THR A 300 -25.29 -9.32 3.51
C THR A 300 -25.37 -10.58 4.36
N TYR A 301 -24.24 -11.29 4.53
CA TYR A 301 -24.24 -12.62 5.14
C TYR A 301 -23.54 -12.66 6.51
N GLY A 302 -22.80 -11.61 6.85
CA GLY A 302 -22.15 -11.48 8.15
C GLY A 302 -20.84 -12.26 8.29
N LYS A 303 -20.09 -11.86 9.32
CA LYS A 303 -18.73 -12.35 9.60
C LYS A 303 -18.63 -13.88 9.72
N HIS A 304 -19.59 -14.55 10.39
CA HIS A 304 -19.51 -15.99 10.63
C HIS A 304 -19.57 -16.81 9.34
N LYS A 305 -20.43 -16.42 8.40
CA LYS A 305 -20.52 -17.09 7.09
C LYS A 305 -19.28 -16.81 6.25
N PHE A 306 -18.76 -15.58 6.31
CA PHE A 306 -17.50 -15.22 5.65
C PHE A 306 -16.32 -16.06 6.18
N GLN A 307 -16.18 -16.22 7.49
CA GLN A 307 -15.18 -17.12 8.09
C GLN A 307 -15.40 -18.59 7.64
N GLY A 308 -16.65 -19.00 7.40
CA GLY A 308 -16.97 -20.31 6.83
C GLY A 308 -16.37 -20.50 5.44
N ILE A 309 -16.47 -19.49 4.57
CA ILE A 309 -15.84 -19.48 3.25
C ILE A 309 -14.32 -19.71 3.38
N LEU A 310 -13.65 -18.98 4.27
CA LEU A 310 -12.21 -19.10 4.46
C LEU A 310 -11.79 -20.49 4.96
N ARG A 311 -12.56 -21.09 5.87
CA ARG A 311 -12.32 -22.49 6.33
C ARG A 311 -12.51 -23.51 5.19
N ASP A 312 -13.51 -23.32 4.35
CA ASP A 312 -13.76 -24.19 3.20
C ASP A 312 -12.65 -24.09 2.15
N LEU A 313 -12.11 -22.88 1.93
CA LEU A 313 -10.92 -22.68 1.10
C LEU A 313 -9.69 -23.40 1.68
N ALA A 314 -9.47 -23.29 3.00
CA ALA A 314 -8.40 -24.04 3.68
C ALA A 314 -8.52 -25.56 3.48
N ALA A 315 -9.74 -26.07 3.44
CA ALA A 315 -10.04 -27.47 3.15
C ALA A 315 -9.91 -27.83 1.65
N GLY A 316 -9.59 -26.85 0.77
CA GLY A 316 -9.37 -27.07 -0.66
C GLY A 316 -10.63 -27.00 -1.53
N LYS A 317 -11.76 -26.50 -1.02
CA LYS A 317 -12.95 -26.23 -1.85
C LYS A 317 -12.67 -25.10 -2.85
N ARG A 318 -13.32 -25.14 -4.00
CA ARG A 318 -13.30 -24.01 -4.95
C ARG A 318 -14.06 -22.81 -4.36
N VAL A 319 -13.67 -21.62 -4.71
CA VAL A 319 -14.23 -20.40 -4.10
C VAL A 319 -15.74 -20.28 -4.29
N ASN A 320 -16.27 -20.55 -5.48
CA ASN A 320 -17.71 -20.47 -5.73
C ASN A 320 -18.48 -21.55 -4.95
N ASP A 321 -17.91 -22.76 -4.81
CA ASP A 321 -18.50 -23.84 -4.01
C ASP A 321 -18.49 -23.49 -2.50
N ALA A 322 -17.41 -22.87 -2.03
CA ALA A 322 -17.30 -22.40 -0.64
C ALA A 322 -18.31 -21.27 -0.34
N ILE A 323 -18.48 -20.33 -1.26
CA ILE A 323 -19.46 -19.24 -1.16
C ILE A 323 -20.88 -19.83 -1.16
N THR A 324 -21.19 -20.71 -2.10
CA THR A 324 -22.52 -21.37 -2.18
C THR A 324 -22.83 -22.13 -0.90
N ALA A 325 -21.86 -22.87 -0.34
CA ALA A 325 -22.07 -23.67 0.87
C ALA A 325 -22.32 -22.83 2.14
N ASN A 326 -21.75 -21.65 2.23
CA ASN A 326 -21.84 -20.81 3.43
C ASN A 326 -22.85 -19.66 3.32
N CYS A 327 -23.13 -19.19 2.12
CA CYS A 327 -24.00 -18.03 1.88
C CYS A 327 -25.25 -18.45 1.12
N GLU A 328 -25.15 -18.48 -0.20
CA GLU A 328 -26.25 -18.73 -1.13
C GLU A 328 -25.68 -19.12 -2.50
N ASN A 329 -26.52 -19.62 -3.42
CA ASN A 329 -26.12 -19.89 -4.80
C ASN A 329 -25.44 -18.68 -5.44
N VAL A 330 -24.27 -18.91 -6.03
CA VAL A 330 -23.45 -17.83 -6.62
C VAL A 330 -24.18 -17.07 -7.73
N ASP A 331 -25.04 -17.74 -8.52
CA ASP A 331 -25.80 -17.09 -9.58
C ASP A 331 -26.81 -16.07 -9.04
N GLU A 332 -27.42 -16.34 -7.86
CA GLU A 332 -28.29 -15.40 -7.19
C GLU A 332 -27.51 -14.24 -6.53
N ILE A 333 -26.33 -14.54 -5.99
CA ILE A 333 -25.39 -13.51 -5.50
C ILE A 333 -24.99 -12.59 -6.65
N GLU A 334 -24.64 -13.12 -7.81
CA GLU A 334 -24.20 -12.37 -8.98
C GLU A 334 -25.24 -11.32 -9.41
N LYS A 335 -26.51 -11.71 -9.51
CA LYS A 335 -27.60 -10.78 -9.86
C LYS A 335 -27.73 -9.62 -8.86
N ARG A 336 -27.68 -9.94 -7.57
CA ARG A 336 -27.81 -8.92 -6.50
C ARG A 336 -26.57 -8.06 -6.38
N PHE A 337 -25.39 -8.64 -6.53
CA PHE A 337 -24.14 -7.92 -6.53
C PHE A 337 -24.03 -6.93 -7.71
N SER A 338 -24.43 -7.35 -8.92
CA SER A 338 -24.51 -6.45 -10.07
C SER A 338 -25.43 -5.26 -9.80
N SER A 339 -26.60 -5.51 -9.21
CA SER A 339 -27.52 -4.45 -8.81
C SER A 339 -26.93 -3.53 -7.72
N PHE A 340 -26.23 -4.10 -6.73
CA PHE A 340 -25.52 -3.35 -5.68
C PHE A 340 -24.48 -2.43 -6.28
N MET A 341 -23.62 -2.92 -7.19
CA MET A 341 -22.59 -2.15 -7.87
C MET A 341 -23.21 -1.03 -8.72
N THR A 342 -24.21 -1.36 -9.53
CA THR A 342 -24.92 -0.39 -10.37
C THR A 342 -25.56 0.74 -9.54
N ASN A 343 -26.17 0.41 -8.40
CA ASN A 343 -26.78 1.41 -7.52
C ASN A 343 -25.71 2.32 -6.89
N LYS A 344 -24.58 1.78 -6.45
CA LYS A 344 -23.43 2.58 -5.97
C LYS A 344 -22.92 3.53 -7.05
N ALA A 345 -22.73 3.03 -8.28
CA ALA A 345 -22.28 3.85 -9.40
C ALA A 345 -23.26 4.96 -9.76
N LYS A 346 -24.57 4.67 -9.77
CA LYS A 346 -25.61 5.67 -10.02
C LYS A 346 -25.72 6.71 -8.90
N ALA A 347 -25.44 6.32 -7.65
CA ALA A 347 -25.45 7.24 -6.52
C ALA A 347 -24.30 8.24 -6.55
N PHE A 348 -23.14 7.86 -7.08
CA PHE A 348 -21.99 8.74 -7.24
C PHE A 348 -22.31 9.85 -8.24
N GLY A 349 -22.34 11.09 -7.79
CA GLY A 349 -22.72 12.24 -8.59
C GLY A 349 -24.09 12.12 -9.24
N ALA A 350 -25.09 11.65 -8.49
CA ALA A 350 -26.44 11.36 -9.01
C ALA A 350 -27.15 12.58 -9.62
N LYS A 351 -26.73 13.80 -9.27
CA LYS A 351 -27.31 15.06 -9.80
C LYS A 351 -26.64 15.53 -11.08
N ALA A 352 -25.52 14.92 -11.44
CA ALA A 352 -24.71 15.34 -12.59
C ALA A 352 -25.19 14.70 -13.88
N ASP A 353 -25.15 15.45 -14.96
CA ASP A 353 -25.22 14.90 -16.32
C ASP A 353 -23.82 14.46 -16.74
N TRP A 354 -23.65 13.16 -16.90
CA TRP A 354 -22.39 12.50 -17.26
C TRP A 354 -22.18 12.36 -18.78
N ASN A 355 -23.20 12.74 -19.57
CA ASN A 355 -23.14 12.59 -21.01
C ASN A 355 -22.16 13.61 -21.61
N LYS A 356 -21.32 13.14 -22.53
CA LYS A 356 -20.52 14.04 -23.36
C LYS A 356 -21.42 14.62 -24.45
N PRO A 357 -21.23 15.91 -24.83
CA PRO A 357 -21.97 16.49 -25.93
C PRO A 357 -21.66 15.73 -27.23
N LYS A 358 -22.65 15.60 -28.07
CA LYS A 358 -22.45 15.06 -29.40
C LYS A 358 -21.77 16.11 -30.30
N PRO A 359 -21.07 15.69 -31.38
CA PRO A 359 -20.45 16.64 -32.32
C PRO A 359 -21.40 17.70 -32.92
N GLU A 360 -22.68 17.35 -33.03
CA GLU A 360 -23.74 18.23 -33.49
C GLU A 360 -24.18 19.29 -32.48
N ASP A 361 -23.91 19.08 -31.19
CA ASP A 361 -24.31 20.00 -30.11
C ASP A 361 -23.37 21.20 -29.96
N LEU A 362 -22.16 21.11 -30.49
CA LEU A 362 -21.10 22.11 -30.34
C LEU A 362 -20.40 22.42 -31.65
N ASN A 363 -20.35 23.70 -32.00
CA ASN A 363 -19.47 24.18 -33.08
C ASN A 363 -18.11 24.53 -32.49
N PRO A 364 -17.02 23.76 -32.77
CA PRO A 364 -15.71 23.98 -32.19
C PRO A 364 -15.04 25.30 -32.61
N PHE A 365 -15.60 25.99 -33.64
CA PHE A 365 -15.11 27.25 -34.14
C PHE A 365 -15.91 28.46 -33.62
N ASP A 366 -16.93 28.24 -32.80
CA ASP A 366 -17.80 29.28 -32.27
C ASP A 366 -17.89 29.19 -30.72
N GLU A 367 -17.21 30.10 -30.04
CA GLU A 367 -17.22 30.19 -28.56
C GLU A 367 -18.62 30.45 -27.98
N SER A 368 -19.51 31.10 -28.77
CA SER A 368 -20.90 31.34 -28.36
C SER A 368 -21.69 30.04 -28.25
N SER A 369 -21.42 29.07 -29.10
CA SER A 369 -22.01 27.73 -29.09
C SER A 369 -21.78 27.00 -27.75
N PHE A 370 -20.56 27.08 -27.19
CA PHE A 370 -20.25 26.50 -25.92
C PHE A 370 -21.02 27.18 -24.74
N SER A 371 -21.06 28.51 -24.75
CA SER A 371 -21.78 29.28 -23.73
C SER A 371 -23.29 28.98 -23.73
N GLU A 372 -23.88 28.80 -24.94
CA GLU A 372 -25.29 28.40 -25.08
C GLU A 372 -25.52 26.95 -24.59
N PHE A 373 -24.60 26.05 -24.93
CA PHE A 373 -24.67 24.66 -24.46
C PHE A 373 -24.64 24.59 -22.93
N LEU A 374 -23.71 25.29 -22.27
CA LEU A 374 -23.60 25.32 -20.81
C LEU A 374 -24.87 25.90 -20.15
N LYS A 375 -25.50 26.92 -20.76
CA LYS A 375 -26.79 27.47 -20.28
C LYS A 375 -27.93 26.46 -20.38
N LYS A 376 -27.98 25.67 -21.45
CA LYS A 376 -28.99 24.62 -21.66
C LYS A 376 -28.76 23.39 -20.79
N HIS A 377 -27.48 23.08 -20.49
CA HIS A 377 -27.05 21.90 -19.74
C HIS A 377 -26.24 22.28 -18.48
N PRO A 378 -26.85 22.95 -17.49
CA PRO A 378 -26.15 23.51 -16.34
C PRO A 378 -25.59 22.46 -15.36
N THR A 379 -25.96 21.18 -15.52
CA THR A 379 -25.47 20.03 -14.74
C THR A 379 -24.49 19.14 -15.52
N SER A 380 -24.14 19.51 -16.76
CA SER A 380 -23.18 18.76 -17.56
C SER A 380 -21.78 18.86 -16.99
N LEU A 381 -21.25 17.73 -16.49
CA LEU A 381 -19.90 17.67 -15.94
C LEU A 381 -18.85 18.06 -16.98
N TRP A 382 -18.99 17.56 -18.19
CA TRP A 382 -18.10 17.90 -19.29
C TRP A 382 -18.04 19.41 -19.56
N ALA A 383 -19.21 20.05 -19.61
CA ALA A 383 -19.28 21.49 -19.87
C ALA A 383 -18.71 22.30 -18.71
N LEU A 384 -18.99 21.93 -17.47
CA LEU A 384 -18.45 22.59 -16.29
C LEU A 384 -16.93 22.42 -16.17
N GLN A 385 -16.40 21.24 -16.47
CA GLN A 385 -14.94 21.01 -16.48
C GLN A 385 -14.26 21.87 -17.56
N ARG A 386 -14.81 21.91 -18.77
CA ARG A 386 -14.31 22.78 -19.83
C ARG A 386 -14.36 24.27 -19.46
N HIS A 387 -15.46 24.68 -18.84
CA HIS A 387 -15.62 26.07 -18.35
C HIS A 387 -14.57 26.42 -17.27
N ALA A 388 -14.26 25.46 -16.38
CA ALA A 388 -13.20 25.62 -15.40
C ALA A 388 -11.80 25.76 -16.05
N GLU A 389 -11.51 24.97 -17.10
CA GLU A 389 -10.26 25.08 -17.87
C GLU A 389 -10.12 26.47 -18.51
N ASP A 390 -11.19 26.98 -19.12
CA ASP A 390 -11.21 28.33 -19.72
C ASP A 390 -11.05 29.41 -18.65
N ALA A 391 -11.69 29.28 -17.48
CA ALA A 391 -11.52 30.21 -16.36
C ALA A 391 -10.06 30.20 -15.83
N ILE A 392 -9.41 29.03 -15.75
CA ILE A 392 -7.97 28.92 -15.38
C ILE A 392 -7.10 29.62 -16.41
N LYS A 393 -7.31 29.35 -17.72
CA LYS A 393 -6.55 29.93 -18.83
C LYS A 393 -6.63 31.46 -18.83
N ASN A 394 -7.84 31.98 -18.56
CA ASN A 394 -8.11 33.42 -18.53
C ASN A 394 -7.85 34.06 -17.17
N LYS A 395 -7.38 33.27 -16.16
CA LYS A 395 -7.15 33.72 -14.78
C LYS A 395 -8.40 34.35 -14.13
N ASN A 396 -9.59 33.89 -14.52
CA ASN A 396 -10.85 34.34 -13.95
C ASN A 396 -11.18 33.53 -12.68
N TRP A 397 -10.53 33.87 -11.57
CA TRP A 397 -10.61 33.14 -10.30
C TRP A 397 -12.02 33.16 -9.66
N PRO A 398 -12.79 34.26 -9.71
CA PRO A 398 -14.17 34.27 -9.22
C PRO A 398 -15.05 33.25 -9.95
N GLU A 399 -14.92 33.16 -11.28
CA GLU A 399 -15.69 32.22 -12.10
C GLU A 399 -15.25 30.77 -11.86
N LEU A 400 -13.92 30.52 -11.71
CA LEU A 400 -13.39 29.23 -11.32
C LEU A 400 -13.94 28.78 -9.97
N LEU A 401 -14.02 29.69 -8.99
CA LEU A 401 -14.60 29.40 -7.67
C LEU A 401 -16.07 29.00 -7.78
N GLN A 402 -16.86 29.74 -8.54
CA GLN A 402 -18.28 29.45 -8.76
C GLN A 402 -18.49 28.12 -9.48
N THR A 403 -17.69 27.84 -10.49
CA THR A 403 -17.73 26.57 -11.24
C THR A 403 -17.34 25.39 -10.33
N GLY A 404 -16.30 25.56 -9.52
CA GLY A 404 -15.90 24.57 -8.51
C GLY A 404 -17.00 24.29 -7.47
N GLN A 405 -17.74 25.31 -7.04
CA GLN A 405 -18.90 25.14 -6.14
C GLN A 405 -19.99 24.29 -6.77
N LYS A 406 -20.35 24.57 -8.03
CA LYS A 406 -21.32 23.76 -8.79
C LYS A 406 -20.87 22.31 -8.93
N LEU A 407 -19.61 22.07 -9.24
CA LEU A 407 -19.07 20.71 -9.35
C LEU A 407 -19.14 19.95 -8.03
N VAL A 408 -18.88 20.61 -6.89
CA VAL A 408 -19.07 20.00 -5.56
C VAL A 408 -20.53 19.69 -5.26
N GLU A 409 -21.48 20.55 -5.67
CA GLU A 409 -22.92 20.29 -5.50
C GLU A 409 -23.39 19.08 -6.31
N LEU A 410 -22.78 18.84 -7.47
CA LEU A 410 -23.13 17.76 -8.38
C LEU A 410 -22.45 16.44 -7.99
N VAL A 411 -21.16 16.49 -7.61
CA VAL A 411 -20.33 15.32 -7.26
C VAL A 411 -19.55 15.60 -5.98
N PRO A 412 -20.24 15.63 -4.82
CA PRO A 412 -19.60 15.93 -3.53
C PRO A 412 -18.62 14.84 -3.07
N GLU A 413 -18.67 13.66 -3.67
CA GLU A 413 -17.79 12.52 -3.37
C GLU A 413 -16.47 12.55 -4.15
N ASP A 414 -16.30 13.46 -5.12
CA ASP A 414 -15.06 13.56 -5.91
C ASP A 414 -14.01 14.44 -5.21
N PHE A 415 -12.92 13.81 -4.76
CA PHE A 415 -11.76 14.46 -4.16
C PHE A 415 -10.50 14.38 -5.03
N SER A 416 -10.66 14.12 -6.31
CA SER A 416 -9.56 14.05 -7.29
C SER A 416 -8.87 15.40 -7.50
N GLY A 417 -7.74 15.39 -8.18
CA GLY A 417 -7.02 16.62 -8.52
C GLY A 417 -7.78 17.58 -9.43
N THR A 418 -8.81 17.10 -10.14
CA THR A 418 -9.70 17.89 -11.02
C THR A 418 -11.08 18.12 -10.43
N SER A 419 -11.30 17.72 -9.18
CA SER A 419 -12.59 17.88 -8.48
C SER A 419 -12.95 19.34 -8.26
N GLY A 420 -14.23 19.59 -8.01
CA GLY A 420 -14.70 20.92 -7.63
C GLY A 420 -14.01 21.48 -6.38
N TYR A 421 -13.60 20.61 -5.43
CA TYR A 421 -12.80 21.03 -4.27
C TYR A 421 -11.42 21.54 -4.68
N SER A 422 -10.71 20.82 -5.56
CA SER A 422 -9.38 21.20 -6.03
C SER A 422 -9.39 22.50 -6.82
N LEU A 423 -10.42 22.72 -7.64
CA LEU A 423 -10.65 23.97 -8.39
C LEU A 423 -10.92 25.15 -7.45
N GLN A 424 -11.73 24.94 -6.41
CA GLN A 424 -11.97 25.97 -5.38
C GLN A 424 -10.66 26.31 -4.63
N VAL A 425 -9.86 25.32 -4.24
CA VAL A 425 -8.54 25.56 -3.61
C VAL A 425 -7.67 26.43 -4.51
N GLN A 426 -7.60 26.11 -5.81
CA GLN A 426 -6.81 26.90 -6.76
C GLN A 426 -7.29 28.36 -6.84
N ALA A 427 -8.61 28.57 -6.99
CA ALA A 427 -9.20 29.91 -7.06
C ALA A 427 -8.95 30.70 -5.76
N LEU A 428 -9.27 30.12 -4.60
CA LEU A 428 -9.13 30.76 -3.29
C LEU A 428 -7.69 31.16 -2.98
N ARG A 429 -6.70 30.30 -3.35
CA ARG A 429 -5.28 30.59 -3.24
C ARG A 429 -4.87 31.81 -4.05
N GLN A 430 -5.31 31.89 -5.31
CA GLN A 430 -5.01 33.03 -6.17
C GLN A 430 -5.68 34.34 -5.71
N MET A 431 -6.86 34.21 -5.10
CA MET A 431 -7.58 35.32 -4.48
C MET A 431 -7.06 35.69 -3.08
N LYS A 432 -6.06 34.96 -2.54
CA LYS A 432 -5.50 35.14 -1.18
C LYS A 432 -6.54 35.00 -0.05
N ARG A 433 -7.54 34.14 -0.26
CA ARG A 433 -8.59 33.84 0.72
C ARG A 433 -8.20 32.62 1.56
N GLU A 434 -7.20 32.77 2.43
CA GLU A 434 -6.55 31.68 3.14
C GLU A 434 -7.50 30.84 4.03
N GLU A 435 -8.42 31.47 4.78
CA GLU A 435 -9.32 30.71 5.67
C GLU A 435 -10.30 29.85 4.87
N ASP A 436 -10.79 30.36 3.74
CA ASP A 436 -11.65 29.59 2.86
C ASP A 436 -10.86 28.47 2.14
N GLU A 437 -9.60 28.76 1.74
CA GLU A 437 -8.68 27.74 1.19
C GLU A 437 -8.50 26.59 2.19
N ILE A 438 -8.26 26.89 3.48
CA ILE A 438 -8.09 25.89 4.55
C ILE A 438 -9.33 25.00 4.66
N VAL A 439 -10.53 25.55 4.58
CA VAL A 439 -11.77 24.76 4.65
C VAL A 439 -11.84 23.72 3.52
N MET A 440 -11.51 24.12 2.29
CA MET A 440 -11.52 23.20 1.14
C MET A 440 -10.39 22.18 1.22
N LEU A 441 -9.18 22.59 1.59
CA LEU A 441 -8.06 21.70 1.80
C LEU A 441 -8.35 20.62 2.86
N ARG A 442 -9.01 20.97 3.96
CA ARG A 442 -9.41 20.01 5.00
C ARG A 442 -10.43 19.00 4.49
N ARG A 443 -11.34 19.39 3.58
CA ARG A 443 -12.26 18.44 2.93
C ARG A 443 -11.49 17.40 2.10
N ILE A 444 -10.52 17.85 1.30
CA ILE A 444 -9.66 16.94 0.53
C ILE A 444 -8.84 16.05 1.48
N ALA A 445 -8.22 16.64 2.51
CA ALA A 445 -7.37 15.93 3.46
C ALA A 445 -8.11 14.80 4.22
N ALA A 446 -9.39 14.98 4.48
CA ALA A 446 -10.20 13.98 5.17
C ALA A 446 -10.55 12.76 4.29
N ASN A 447 -10.49 12.88 2.95
CA ASN A 447 -11.00 11.87 2.03
C ASN A 447 -9.94 11.34 1.03
N ALA A 448 -8.74 11.93 1.01
CA ALA A 448 -7.69 11.55 0.06
C ALA A 448 -6.36 11.31 0.80
N SER A 449 -6.00 10.05 1.05
CA SER A 449 -4.77 9.69 1.78
C SER A 449 -3.48 10.04 1.04
N GLY A 450 -3.52 10.13 -0.30
CA GLY A 450 -2.36 10.46 -1.14
C GLY A 450 -2.15 11.95 -1.41
N ALA A 451 -2.93 12.84 -0.79
CA ALA A 451 -2.93 14.27 -1.09
C ALA A 451 -1.77 15.03 -0.41
N GLN A 452 -0.51 14.64 -0.68
CA GLN A 452 0.68 15.19 -0.03
C GLN A 452 0.76 16.73 -0.13
N SER A 453 0.51 17.30 -1.31
CA SER A 453 0.54 18.75 -1.51
C SER A 453 -0.51 19.48 -0.67
N THR A 454 -1.69 18.87 -0.48
CA THR A 454 -2.75 19.38 0.40
C THR A 454 -2.29 19.40 1.86
N PHE A 455 -1.71 18.30 2.34
CA PHE A 455 -1.21 18.24 3.72
C PHE A 455 -0.08 19.23 3.99
N LEU A 456 0.88 19.34 3.06
CA LEU A 456 1.97 20.31 3.16
C LEU A 456 1.44 21.76 3.17
N ARG A 457 0.47 22.06 2.31
CA ARG A 457 -0.14 23.39 2.28
C ARG A 457 -0.91 23.71 3.57
N LEU A 458 -1.61 22.76 4.14
CA LEU A 458 -2.26 22.93 5.45
C LEU A 458 -1.24 23.18 6.57
N ILE A 459 -0.11 22.46 6.58
CA ILE A 459 0.99 22.74 7.52
C ILE A 459 1.50 24.18 7.34
N GLU A 460 1.75 24.62 6.10
CA GLU A 460 2.22 25.96 5.79
C GLU A 460 1.27 27.06 6.30
N LEU A 461 -0.04 26.85 6.17
CA LEU A 461 -1.06 27.82 6.57
C LEU A 461 -1.36 27.79 8.07
N ASP A 462 -1.34 26.61 8.71
CA ASP A 462 -1.70 26.46 10.12
C ASP A 462 -0.51 26.71 11.08
N TRP A 463 0.76 26.51 10.63
CA TRP A 463 1.95 26.68 11.47
C TRP A 463 2.12 28.13 11.98
N PRO A 464 2.09 29.18 11.13
CA PRO A 464 2.21 30.55 11.62
C PRO A 464 1.10 30.97 12.57
N LYS A 465 -0.09 30.33 12.41
CA LYS A 465 -1.27 30.57 13.26
C LYS A 465 -1.23 29.74 14.56
N LYS A 466 -0.16 28.96 14.77
CA LYS A 466 0.03 28.08 15.94
C LYS A 466 -1.13 27.09 16.18
N ARG A 467 -1.77 26.62 15.10
CA ARG A 467 -2.82 25.59 15.16
C ARG A 467 -2.17 24.21 15.27
N TRP A 468 -1.51 23.97 16.41
CA TRP A 468 -0.58 22.84 16.57
C TRP A 468 -1.24 21.46 16.43
N SER A 469 -2.49 21.30 16.84
CA SER A 469 -3.23 20.05 16.67
C SER A 469 -3.42 19.71 15.19
N GLU A 470 -3.72 20.72 14.37
CA GLU A 470 -3.90 20.58 12.93
C GLU A 470 -2.55 20.30 12.24
N VAL A 471 -1.51 21.07 12.62
CA VAL A 471 -0.14 20.84 12.13
C VAL A 471 0.29 19.39 12.40
N LEU A 472 0.08 18.90 13.63
CA LEU A 472 0.39 17.52 14.01
C LEU A 472 -0.36 16.50 13.14
N THR A 473 -1.66 16.70 12.95
CA THR A 473 -2.51 15.82 12.16
C THR A 473 -2.00 15.72 10.72
N HIS A 474 -1.74 16.87 10.08
CA HIS A 474 -1.31 16.90 8.68
C HIS A 474 0.14 16.43 8.51
N ALA A 475 1.03 16.72 9.47
CA ALA A 475 2.40 16.22 9.44
C ALA A 475 2.46 14.68 9.55
N ARG A 476 1.60 14.05 10.36
CA ARG A 476 1.45 12.59 10.39
C ARG A 476 0.98 12.03 9.04
N ARG A 477 0.03 12.70 8.37
CA ARG A 477 -0.41 12.29 7.02
C ARG A 477 0.73 12.40 6.00
N VAL A 478 1.56 13.45 6.08
CA VAL A 478 2.74 13.56 5.21
C VAL A 478 3.73 12.45 5.48
N THR A 479 4.02 12.11 6.75
CA THR A 479 4.97 11.05 7.08
C THR A 479 4.46 9.64 6.75
N ALA A 480 3.15 9.44 6.66
CA ALA A 480 2.56 8.22 6.12
C ALA A 480 2.77 8.07 4.59
N LEU A 481 3.09 9.16 3.88
CA LEU A 481 3.47 9.14 2.47
C LEU A 481 4.99 9.13 2.28
N ASN A 482 5.67 10.01 3.01
CA ASN A 482 7.13 10.13 2.97
C ASN A 482 7.68 10.50 4.35
N PRO A 483 8.15 9.52 5.13
CA PRO A 483 8.72 9.76 6.46
C PRO A 483 10.09 10.47 6.42
N PHE A 484 10.74 10.53 5.25
CA PHE A 484 12.02 11.21 5.06
C PHE A 484 11.88 12.71 4.79
N LEU A 485 10.65 13.21 4.70
CA LEU A 485 10.44 14.63 4.40
C LEU A 485 10.74 15.51 5.62
N LEU A 486 11.84 16.24 5.54
CA LEU A 486 12.37 17.07 6.64
C LEU A 486 11.33 18.05 7.18
N THR A 487 10.58 18.71 6.30
CA THR A 487 9.52 19.67 6.68
C THR A 487 8.47 19.02 7.59
N ALA A 488 8.05 17.79 7.27
CA ALA A 488 7.07 17.07 8.06
C ALA A 488 7.63 16.65 9.43
N GLN A 489 8.90 16.20 9.49
CA GLN A 489 9.53 15.83 10.76
C GLN A 489 9.74 17.06 11.67
N LYS A 490 10.13 18.22 11.11
CA LYS A 490 10.20 19.48 11.85
C LYS A 490 8.82 19.92 12.36
N ALA A 491 7.78 19.75 11.52
CA ALA A 491 6.41 20.07 11.92
C ALA A 491 5.91 19.17 13.07
N LEU A 492 6.20 17.86 13.01
CA LEU A 492 5.92 16.93 14.11
C LEU A 492 6.62 17.35 15.40
N ALA A 493 7.92 17.65 15.32
CA ALA A 493 8.73 17.99 16.46
C ALA A 493 8.23 19.26 17.19
N GLU A 494 7.95 20.32 16.45
CA GLU A 494 7.46 21.59 17.03
C GLU A 494 6.01 21.44 17.52
N ALA A 495 5.14 20.75 16.78
CA ALA A 495 3.76 20.54 17.20
C ALA A 495 3.67 19.72 18.49
N HIS A 496 4.45 18.62 18.60
CA HIS A 496 4.51 17.82 19.83
C HIS A 496 5.04 18.65 21.01
N ALA A 497 6.09 19.47 20.82
CA ALA A 497 6.59 20.35 21.88
C ALA A 497 5.51 21.34 22.33
N ALA A 498 4.81 21.99 21.40
CA ALA A 498 3.78 22.96 21.71
C ALA A 498 2.54 22.34 22.40
N LEU A 499 2.26 21.06 22.14
CA LEU A 499 1.18 20.28 22.75
C LEU A 499 1.61 19.59 24.05
N ASN A 500 2.77 19.93 24.61
CA ASN A 500 3.33 19.36 25.84
C ASN A 500 3.50 17.82 25.77
N GLN A 501 4.00 17.33 24.64
CA GLN A 501 4.32 15.94 24.36
C GLN A 501 5.84 15.80 24.14
N PRO A 502 6.66 15.91 25.21
CA PRO A 502 8.12 16.03 25.07
C PRO A 502 8.79 14.78 24.51
N THR A 503 8.30 13.60 24.85
CA THR A 503 8.86 12.32 24.35
C THR A 503 8.73 12.21 22.84
N GLU A 504 7.55 12.47 22.31
CA GLU A 504 7.26 12.45 20.89
C GLU A 504 8.02 13.53 20.13
N SER A 505 8.15 14.72 20.74
CA SER A 505 8.96 15.82 20.21
C SER A 505 10.44 15.41 20.11
N ILE A 506 11.00 14.79 21.16
CA ILE A 506 12.38 14.31 21.15
C ILE A 506 12.59 13.31 20.01
N HIS A 507 11.73 12.29 19.88
CA HIS A 507 11.84 11.32 18.80
C HIS A 507 11.75 11.99 17.40
N ALA A 508 10.92 12.99 17.24
CA ALA A 508 10.84 13.73 15.98
C ALA A 508 12.11 14.56 15.70
N TRP A 509 12.69 15.21 16.72
CA TRP A 509 13.96 15.92 16.57
C TRP A 509 15.14 14.97 16.32
N GLU A 510 15.16 13.79 16.92
CA GLU A 510 16.15 12.74 16.64
C GLU A 510 16.09 12.32 15.16
N ARG A 511 14.88 12.18 14.58
CA ARG A 511 14.71 11.94 13.14
C ARG A 511 15.21 13.11 12.29
N VAL A 512 14.91 14.35 12.69
CA VAL A 512 15.46 15.54 12.02
C VAL A 512 16.99 15.51 12.01
N LEU A 513 17.62 15.12 13.12
CA LEU A 513 19.08 15.01 13.21
C LEU A 513 19.66 13.98 12.24
N VAL A 514 18.97 12.86 12.04
CA VAL A 514 19.38 11.84 11.05
C VAL A 514 19.24 12.35 9.61
N LEU A 515 18.18 13.13 9.35
CA LEU A 515 17.84 13.59 8.00
C LEU A 515 18.63 14.83 7.56
N ASP A 516 18.99 15.71 8.50
CA ASP A 516 19.59 17.02 8.21
C ASP A 516 20.76 17.33 9.13
N GLN A 517 21.96 17.01 8.66
CA GLN A 517 23.20 17.33 9.36
C GLN A 517 23.58 18.83 9.25
N SER A 518 23.04 19.56 8.29
CA SER A 518 23.35 20.98 8.09
C SER A 518 22.77 21.85 9.21
N SER A 519 21.64 21.44 9.81
CA SER A 519 21.02 22.12 10.96
C SER A 519 21.31 21.41 12.31
N ALA A 520 22.32 20.53 12.36
CA ALA A 520 22.60 19.71 13.53
C ALA A 520 22.82 20.53 14.80
N ALA A 521 23.52 21.67 14.74
CA ALA A 521 23.73 22.54 15.89
C ALA A 521 22.41 23.00 16.53
N GLN A 522 21.46 23.43 15.72
CA GLN A 522 20.15 23.88 16.21
C GLN A 522 19.32 22.70 16.72
N THR A 523 19.37 21.57 16.03
CA THR A 523 18.64 20.35 16.42
C THR A 523 19.14 19.81 17.75
N HIS A 524 20.45 19.75 17.96
CA HIS A 524 21.04 19.39 19.26
C HIS A 524 20.64 20.38 20.38
N PHE A 525 20.56 21.66 20.08
CA PHE A 525 20.10 22.64 21.08
C PHE A 525 18.64 22.40 21.47
N ARG A 526 17.76 22.13 20.51
CA ARG A 526 16.35 21.77 20.78
C ARG A 526 16.25 20.49 21.62
N LEU A 527 17.01 19.46 21.28
CA LEU A 527 17.07 18.21 22.07
C LEU A 527 17.56 18.47 23.51
N ALA A 528 18.57 19.34 23.69
CA ALA A 528 19.05 19.73 25.01
C ALA A 528 17.94 20.40 25.85
N GLN A 529 17.18 21.31 25.25
CA GLN A 529 16.05 21.97 25.92
C GLN A 529 14.98 20.95 26.35
N LEU A 530 14.64 20.00 25.48
CA LEU A 530 13.61 18.99 25.76
C LEU A 530 14.05 17.94 26.79
N TRP A 531 15.32 17.53 26.76
CA TRP A 531 15.86 16.58 27.76
C TRP A 531 16.11 17.20 29.14
N LYS A 532 16.26 18.53 29.25
CA LYS A 532 16.66 19.22 30.50
C LYS A 532 15.75 18.86 31.70
N PRO A 533 14.41 18.81 31.56
CA PRO A 533 13.53 18.49 32.69
C PRO A 533 13.60 17.04 33.17
N THR A 534 13.98 16.08 32.28
CA THR A 534 13.85 14.64 32.55
C THR A 534 15.20 13.92 32.64
N ASN A 535 16.22 14.40 31.92
CA ASN A 535 17.53 13.76 31.88
C ASN A 535 18.65 14.79 31.63
N ALA A 536 19.18 15.35 32.74
CA ALA A 536 20.23 16.35 32.71
C ALA A 536 21.51 15.89 31.98
N ALA A 537 21.87 14.60 32.08
CA ALA A 537 23.05 14.06 31.41
C ALA A 537 22.91 14.05 29.88
N LYS A 538 21.77 13.60 29.36
CA LYS A 538 21.46 13.69 27.92
C LYS A 538 21.36 15.13 27.45
N ALA A 539 20.69 15.99 28.22
CA ALA A 539 20.57 17.39 27.91
C ALA A 539 21.95 18.07 27.77
N ARG A 540 22.84 17.84 28.77
CA ARG A 540 24.21 18.39 28.75
C ARG A 540 25.02 17.85 27.55
N ARG A 541 24.90 16.57 27.20
CA ARG A 541 25.56 15.98 26.04
C ARG A 541 25.12 16.70 24.75
N HIS A 542 23.81 16.75 24.48
CA HIS A 542 23.29 17.45 23.30
C HIS A 542 23.67 18.93 23.29
N LEU A 543 23.72 19.59 24.44
CA LEU A 543 24.16 20.99 24.52
C LEU A 543 25.63 21.16 24.12
N LEU A 544 26.50 20.26 24.57
CA LEU A 544 27.91 20.26 24.18
C LEU A 544 28.09 19.97 22.68
N ASP A 545 27.33 19.01 22.13
CA ASP A 545 27.31 18.71 20.71
C ASP A 545 26.86 19.95 19.90
N SER A 546 25.82 20.67 20.36
CA SER A 546 25.39 21.92 19.75
C SER A 546 26.48 23.00 19.77
N LEU A 547 27.12 23.20 20.92
CA LEU A 547 28.17 24.21 21.09
C LEU A 547 29.46 23.84 20.34
N SER A 548 29.77 22.57 20.14
CA SER A 548 30.89 22.13 19.31
C SER A 548 30.72 22.55 17.84
N LEU A 549 29.48 22.54 17.34
CA LEU A 549 29.12 22.93 15.99
C LEU A 549 28.87 24.44 15.86
N ALA A 550 28.38 25.09 16.91
CA ALA A 550 28.09 26.52 16.95
C ALA A 550 28.60 27.15 18.25
N PRO A 551 29.93 27.39 18.40
CA PRO A 551 30.55 27.85 19.66
C PRO A 551 30.09 29.22 20.13
N ARG A 552 29.48 30.02 19.25
CA ARG A 552 29.00 31.39 19.54
C ARG A 552 27.51 31.45 19.88
N ASN A 553 26.84 30.30 20.04
CA ASN A 553 25.43 30.26 20.45
C ASN A 553 25.27 30.76 21.89
N ARG A 554 24.82 32.04 22.05
CA ARG A 554 24.67 32.69 23.36
C ARG A 554 23.71 31.96 24.28
N GLU A 555 22.54 31.54 23.76
CA GLU A 555 21.54 30.82 24.54
C GLU A 555 22.09 29.47 25.04
N GLY A 556 22.86 28.78 24.19
CA GLY A 556 23.52 27.52 24.54
C GLY A 556 24.58 27.73 25.64
N LEU A 557 25.39 28.77 25.56
CA LEU A 557 26.39 29.11 26.58
C LEU A 557 25.72 29.49 27.92
N GLU A 558 24.62 30.24 27.86
CA GLU A 558 23.85 30.57 29.06
C GLU A 558 23.23 29.34 29.69
N MET A 559 22.60 28.49 28.89
CA MET A 559 22.04 27.22 29.35
C MET A 559 23.08 26.31 30.00
N LEU A 560 24.34 26.30 29.49
CA LEU A 560 25.43 25.47 30.04
C LEU A 560 25.85 25.92 31.45
N ARG A 561 25.70 27.22 31.80
CA ARG A 561 25.98 27.73 33.15
C ARG A 561 25.04 27.17 34.23
N HIS A 562 23.90 26.63 33.80
CA HIS A 562 22.87 26.06 34.67
C HIS A 562 22.88 24.53 34.75
N PHE A 563 23.94 23.87 34.27
CA PHE A 563 24.26 22.47 34.41
C PHE A 563 25.44 22.27 35.38
#